data_447cfbadd50c6bfe58f24885ac260428
#
_entry.id   447cfbadd50c6bfe58f24885ac260428
#
_cell.length_a   1.000
_cell.length_b   1.000
_cell.length_c   1.000
_cell.angle_alpha   90.00
_cell.angle_beta   90.00
_cell.angle_gamma   90.00
#
_symmetry.space_group_name_H-M   'P 1'
#
loop_
_entity.id
_entity.type
_entity.pdbx_description
1 polymer ?
#
loop_
_entity_poly.entity_id
_entity_poly.type
_entity_poly.pdbx_seq_one_letter_code
_entity_poly.pdbx_strand_id
1 'polypeptide(L)'
;MYARRDVLRAGAALGLLATVPWLHAAPSAGLLTRKVPSTGEALPVIGAGTSGSFEVEAGSAEYLQLKQVLKAFFDGGGKVIDTSPNYGGADSILGQLLEEGGWHRQCFIATKIAADSRADAQAQWAQSLKSLRTDKVDLLQIHNLRDWQTQLPYARELKQQGKTRYVGITHYLNSGQDEVARIVRKEPLDFIQINYSVNAPDAARELLPLCQDKGIGADQPGLR
;
A
#
# COMPACT_ATOMS: atom_id res chain seq x y z
N MET A 1 -64.58 -0.85 22.71
CA MET A 1 -64.76 -2.14 22.03
C MET A 1 -64.11 -2.06 20.62
N TYR A 2 -62.98 -2.67 20.43
CA TYR A 2 -62.37 -2.74 19.10
C TYR A 2 -63.12 -3.74 18.22
N ALA A 3 -63.46 -3.34 17.00
CA ALA A 3 -64.22 -4.20 16.10
C ALA A 3 -63.36 -5.38 15.61
N ARG A 4 -63.97 -6.59 15.46
CA ARG A 4 -63.29 -7.79 14.94
C ARG A 4 -62.47 -7.56 13.65
N ARG A 5 -62.86 -6.57 12.87
CA ARG A 5 -62.16 -6.18 11.63
C ARG A 5 -60.80 -5.54 11.88
N ASP A 6 -60.57 -4.85 13.01
CA ASP A 6 -59.32 -4.19 13.35
C ASP A 6 -58.27 -5.22 13.82
N VAL A 7 -58.69 -6.29 14.50
CA VAL A 7 -57.85 -7.42 14.92
C VAL A 7 -57.35 -8.21 13.70
N LEU A 8 -58.22 -8.39 12.70
CA LEU A 8 -57.82 -9.09 11.47
C LEU A 8 -56.87 -8.26 10.58
N ARG A 9 -57.03 -6.95 10.59
CA ARG A 9 -56.08 -6.05 9.89
C ARG A 9 -54.72 -5.98 10.56
N ALA A 10 -54.66 -6.00 11.90
CA ALA A 10 -53.43 -6.08 12.66
C ALA A 10 -52.70 -7.42 12.46
N GLY A 11 -53.45 -8.53 12.40
CA GLY A 11 -52.90 -9.86 12.12
C GLY A 11 -52.35 -10.01 10.72
N ALA A 12 -52.97 -9.41 9.70
CA ALA A 12 -52.50 -9.41 8.33
C ALA A 12 -51.20 -8.55 8.16
N ALA A 13 -51.07 -7.45 8.92
CA ALA A 13 -49.84 -6.62 8.89
C ALA A 13 -48.66 -7.34 9.56
N LEU A 14 -48.88 -8.12 10.62
CA LEU A 14 -47.83 -8.90 11.26
C LEU A 14 -47.39 -10.12 10.42
N GLY A 15 -48.29 -10.70 9.63
CA GLY A 15 -48.00 -11.85 8.74
C GLY A 15 -47.13 -11.43 7.53
N LEU A 16 -47.24 -10.19 7.07
CA LEU A 16 -46.42 -9.65 5.99
C LEU A 16 -44.96 -9.33 6.39
N LEU A 17 -44.73 -9.06 7.69
CA LEU A 17 -43.37 -8.86 8.22
C LEU A 17 -42.58 -10.17 8.36
N ALA A 18 -43.27 -11.32 8.44
CA ALA A 18 -42.62 -12.63 8.56
C ALA A 18 -42.13 -13.20 7.20
N THR A 19 -42.51 -12.58 6.07
CA THR A 19 -42.12 -13.03 4.73
C THR A 19 -41.08 -12.12 4.06
N VAL A 20 -40.54 -11.11 4.78
CA VAL A 20 -39.39 -10.38 4.28
C VAL A 20 -38.21 -11.37 4.30
N PRO A 21 -37.68 -11.82 3.15
CA PRO A 21 -36.49 -12.64 3.16
C PRO A 21 -35.44 -11.84 3.91
N TRP A 22 -34.85 -12.46 4.93
CA TRP A 22 -33.70 -11.88 5.62
C TRP A 22 -32.77 -11.40 4.54
N LEU A 23 -32.56 -10.10 4.46
CA LEU A 23 -31.53 -9.51 3.62
C LEU A 23 -30.21 -10.13 4.13
N HIS A 24 -29.86 -11.25 3.54
CA HIS A 24 -28.50 -11.75 3.68
C HIS A 24 -27.66 -10.61 3.15
N ALA A 25 -26.88 -9.99 4.04
CA ALA A 25 -25.85 -9.04 3.60
C ALA A 25 -25.13 -9.74 2.45
N ALA A 26 -25.18 -9.14 1.27
CA ALA A 26 -24.42 -9.68 0.15
C ALA A 26 -22.99 -9.90 0.67
N PRO A 27 -22.37 -11.05 0.36
CA PRO A 27 -20.99 -11.27 0.78
C PRO A 27 -20.24 -10.01 0.43
N SER A 28 -19.54 -9.41 1.38
CA SER A 28 -18.82 -8.16 1.19
C SER A 28 -18.01 -8.32 -0.08
N ALA A 29 -18.33 -7.54 -1.11
CA ALA A 29 -17.54 -7.56 -2.34
C ALA A 29 -16.10 -7.33 -1.89
N GLY A 30 -15.20 -8.30 -2.15
CA GLY A 30 -13.80 -8.20 -1.74
C GLY A 30 -13.22 -6.87 -2.21
N LEU A 31 -12.13 -6.43 -1.60
CA LEU A 31 -11.48 -5.17 -1.99
C LEU A 31 -11.25 -5.13 -3.51
N LEU A 32 -11.51 -3.96 -4.11
CA LEU A 32 -11.15 -3.74 -5.50
C LEU A 32 -9.66 -4.00 -5.69
N THR A 33 -9.33 -4.80 -6.70
CA THR A 33 -7.93 -5.13 -7.02
C THR A 33 -7.55 -4.64 -8.41
N ARG A 34 -6.24 -4.41 -8.60
CA ARG A 34 -5.62 -4.16 -9.90
C ARG A 34 -4.47 -5.13 -10.11
N LYS A 35 -4.27 -5.52 -11.33
CA LYS A 35 -3.13 -6.39 -11.69
C LYS A 35 -1.85 -5.56 -11.81
N VAL A 36 -0.77 -6.04 -11.21
CA VAL A 36 0.58 -5.54 -11.50
C VAL A 36 0.87 -5.88 -12.96
N PRO A 37 1.17 -4.90 -13.83
CA PRO A 37 1.27 -5.15 -15.27
C PRO A 37 2.34 -6.18 -15.64
N SER A 38 3.51 -6.15 -14.95
CA SER A 38 4.64 -7.02 -15.25
C SER A 38 4.43 -8.49 -14.88
N THR A 39 3.52 -8.80 -13.93
CA THR A 39 3.34 -10.18 -13.43
C THR A 39 1.90 -10.68 -13.46
N GLY A 40 0.93 -9.79 -13.58
CA GLY A 40 -0.49 -10.13 -13.45
C GLY A 40 -0.98 -10.37 -12.02
N GLU A 41 -0.11 -10.21 -11.00
CA GLU A 41 -0.49 -10.32 -9.59
C GLU A 41 -1.57 -9.30 -9.22
N ALA A 42 -2.66 -9.75 -8.61
CA ALA A 42 -3.74 -8.88 -8.16
C ALA A 42 -3.43 -8.29 -6.78
N LEU A 43 -3.32 -6.98 -6.70
CA LEU A 43 -3.15 -6.24 -5.45
C LEU A 43 -4.39 -5.39 -5.14
N PRO A 44 -4.80 -5.27 -3.86
CA PRO A 44 -5.80 -4.29 -3.46
C PRO A 44 -5.38 -2.88 -3.85
N VAL A 45 -6.33 -2.07 -4.35
CA VAL A 45 -6.06 -0.68 -4.75
C VAL A 45 -5.88 0.27 -3.57
N ILE A 46 -6.23 -0.18 -2.36
CA ILE A 46 -6.02 0.56 -1.12
C ILE A 46 -4.92 -0.13 -0.33
N GLY A 47 -3.91 0.65 0.06
CA GLY A 47 -2.82 0.27 0.94
C GLY A 47 -2.75 1.16 2.16
N ALA A 48 -1.83 0.86 3.06
CA ALA A 48 -1.51 1.68 4.22
C ALA A 48 -0.10 2.29 4.08
N GLY A 49 0.03 3.58 4.41
CA GLY A 49 1.31 4.27 4.51
C GLY A 49 1.70 4.48 5.97
N THR A 50 2.99 4.44 6.26
CA THR A 50 3.50 4.53 7.64
C THR A 50 4.03 5.90 8.03
N SER A 51 4.28 6.79 7.08
CA SER A 51 4.83 8.13 7.33
C SER A 51 3.95 8.93 8.28
N GLY A 52 4.52 9.42 9.37
CA GLY A 52 3.86 10.24 10.40
C GLY A 52 2.96 9.45 11.35
N SER A 53 2.42 8.30 10.96
CA SER A 53 1.49 7.52 11.79
C SER A 53 2.14 6.38 12.56
N PHE A 54 3.26 5.84 12.08
CA PHE A 54 4.00 4.75 12.76
C PHE A 54 5.25 5.26 13.50
N GLU A 55 5.41 6.55 13.64
CA GLU A 55 6.51 7.17 14.38
C GLU A 55 6.16 7.24 15.87
N VAL A 56 6.00 6.08 16.50
CA VAL A 56 5.53 5.91 17.87
C VAL A 56 6.53 5.10 18.71
N GLU A 57 6.42 5.17 20.04
CA GLU A 57 7.23 4.35 20.94
C GLU A 57 6.62 2.94 21.05
N ALA A 58 7.49 1.92 20.99
CA ALA A 58 7.07 0.53 21.14
C ALA A 58 6.41 0.29 22.50
N GLY A 59 5.24 -0.35 22.52
CA GLY A 59 4.46 -0.62 23.73
C GLY A 59 3.63 0.55 24.24
N SER A 60 3.67 1.73 23.59
CA SER A 60 2.81 2.86 23.93
C SER A 60 1.32 2.57 23.63
N ALA A 61 0.44 3.46 24.06
CA ALA A 61 -0.99 3.37 23.73
C ALA A 61 -1.24 3.46 22.22
N GLU A 62 -0.51 4.33 21.54
CA GLU A 62 -0.54 4.51 20.09
C GLU A 62 -0.04 3.26 19.36
N TYR A 63 1.02 2.63 19.85
CA TYR A 63 1.49 1.34 19.32
C TYR A 63 0.43 0.26 19.41
N LEU A 64 -0.24 0.14 20.57
CA LEU A 64 -1.32 -0.84 20.76
C LEU A 64 -2.52 -0.54 19.85
N GLN A 65 -2.82 0.73 19.61
CA GLN A 65 -3.84 1.14 18.66
C GLN A 65 -3.45 0.77 17.22
N LEU A 66 -2.19 1.00 16.81
CA LEU A 66 -1.69 0.60 15.49
C LEU A 66 -1.79 -0.90 15.27
N LYS A 67 -1.54 -1.71 16.31
CA LYS A 67 -1.74 -3.16 16.23
C LYS A 67 -3.18 -3.55 15.91
N GLN A 68 -4.16 -2.85 16.51
CA GLN A 68 -5.58 -3.06 16.21
C GLN A 68 -5.92 -2.60 14.79
N VAL A 69 -5.36 -1.47 14.34
CA VAL A 69 -5.52 -0.96 12.96
C VAL A 69 -4.99 -1.97 11.95
N LEU A 70 -3.78 -2.51 12.15
CA LEU A 70 -3.21 -3.53 11.26
C LEU A 70 -4.03 -4.82 11.27
N LYS A 71 -4.52 -5.24 12.43
CA LYS A 71 -5.43 -6.39 12.50
C LYS A 71 -6.67 -6.16 11.63
N ALA A 72 -7.34 -5.03 11.79
CA ALA A 72 -8.53 -4.69 11.01
C ALA A 72 -8.20 -4.56 9.50
N PHE A 73 -7.03 -3.99 9.16
CA PHE A 73 -6.54 -3.86 7.79
C PHE A 73 -6.39 -5.24 7.11
N PHE A 74 -5.70 -6.18 7.77
CA PHE A 74 -5.49 -7.52 7.21
C PHE A 74 -6.76 -8.38 7.23
N ASP A 75 -7.58 -8.30 8.28
CA ASP A 75 -8.88 -8.97 8.35
C ASP A 75 -9.83 -8.48 7.24
N GLY A 76 -9.73 -7.21 6.87
CA GLY A 76 -10.46 -6.59 5.77
C GLY A 76 -9.92 -6.93 4.36
N GLY A 77 -8.85 -7.73 4.26
CA GLY A 77 -8.23 -8.12 2.99
C GLY A 77 -7.17 -7.14 2.47
N GLY A 78 -6.76 -6.15 3.27
CA GLY A 78 -5.64 -5.28 2.97
C GLY A 78 -4.34 -6.09 2.85
N LYS A 79 -3.39 -5.60 2.01
CA LYS A 79 -2.10 -6.28 1.80
C LYS A 79 -0.93 -5.32 1.72
N VAL A 80 -1.07 -4.21 1.00
CA VAL A 80 0.03 -3.31 0.66
C VAL A 80 0.30 -2.35 1.81
N ILE A 81 1.54 -2.36 2.33
CA ILE A 81 2.01 -1.37 3.29
C ILE A 81 3.27 -0.72 2.75
N ASP A 82 3.23 0.62 2.65
CA ASP A 82 4.35 1.44 2.20
C ASP A 82 5.07 2.09 3.38
N THR A 83 6.38 1.92 3.43
CA THR A 83 7.26 2.49 4.45
C THR A 83 8.55 3.04 3.84
N SER A 84 9.43 3.59 4.67
CA SER A 84 10.76 4.05 4.29
C SER A 84 11.68 4.11 5.49
N PRO A 85 13.00 3.87 5.35
CA PRO A 85 13.97 4.08 6.41
C PRO A 85 14.05 5.54 6.92
N ASN A 86 13.50 6.49 6.14
CA ASN A 86 13.50 7.91 6.49
C ASN A 86 12.22 8.37 7.22
N TYR A 87 11.35 7.44 7.63
CA TYR A 87 10.09 7.76 8.33
C TYR A 87 10.23 7.55 9.85
N GLY A 88 11.18 8.25 10.49
CA GLY A 88 11.27 8.36 11.95
C GLY A 88 11.23 7.04 12.73
N GLY A 89 11.74 5.93 12.17
CA GLY A 89 11.69 4.60 12.83
C GLY A 89 10.41 3.80 12.54
N ALA A 90 9.50 4.32 11.70
CA ALA A 90 8.24 3.67 11.35
C ALA A 90 8.43 2.24 10.79
N ASP A 91 9.52 1.98 10.05
CA ASP A 91 9.86 0.66 9.53
C ASP A 91 10.16 -0.36 10.67
N SER A 92 10.77 0.08 11.76
CA SER A 92 11.02 -0.76 12.93
C SER A 92 9.73 -1.10 13.68
N ILE A 93 8.86 -0.12 13.87
CA ILE A 93 7.54 -0.33 14.47
C ILE A 93 6.68 -1.25 13.60
N LEU A 94 6.69 -1.04 12.28
CA LEU A 94 5.99 -1.92 11.35
C LEU A 94 6.50 -3.36 11.45
N GLY A 95 7.83 -3.56 11.41
CA GLY A 95 8.44 -4.89 11.50
C GLY A 95 8.06 -5.63 12.79
N GLN A 96 8.06 -4.92 13.91
CA GLN A 96 7.64 -5.48 15.20
C GLN A 96 6.15 -5.87 15.19
N LEU A 97 5.28 -4.99 14.69
CA LEU A 97 3.83 -5.25 14.61
C LEU A 97 3.50 -6.41 13.68
N LEU A 98 4.20 -6.51 12.52
CA LEU A 98 4.03 -7.62 11.58
C LEU A 98 4.45 -8.96 12.18
N GLU A 99 5.54 -8.99 12.96
CA GLU A 99 5.99 -10.19 13.65
C GLU A 99 5.02 -10.61 14.75
N GLU A 100 4.63 -9.68 15.63
CA GLU A 100 3.68 -9.93 16.72
C GLU A 100 2.30 -10.40 16.24
N GLY A 101 1.86 -9.89 15.08
CA GLY A 101 0.59 -10.27 14.47
C GLY A 101 0.66 -11.50 13.57
N GLY A 102 1.87 -11.98 13.23
CA GLY A 102 2.08 -13.07 12.29
C GLY A 102 1.72 -12.68 10.84
N TRP A 103 1.77 -11.39 10.48
CA TRP A 103 1.24 -10.85 9.23
C TRP A 103 2.25 -10.75 8.09
N HIS A 104 3.54 -11.05 8.29
CA HIS A 104 4.57 -10.94 7.24
C HIS A 104 4.20 -11.68 5.94
N ARG A 105 3.60 -12.86 6.04
CA ARG A 105 3.26 -13.68 4.86
C ARG A 105 2.13 -13.12 4.00
N GLN A 106 1.27 -12.30 4.57
CA GLN A 106 0.13 -11.70 3.86
C GLN A 106 0.38 -10.24 3.50
N CYS A 107 1.43 -9.62 4.06
CA CYS A 107 1.81 -8.25 3.79
C CYS A 107 2.64 -8.15 2.51
N PHE A 108 2.24 -7.29 1.58
CA PHE A 108 3.07 -6.81 0.50
C PHE A 108 3.83 -5.59 1.03
N ILE A 109 5.12 -5.76 1.31
CA ILE A 109 5.96 -4.72 1.89
C ILE A 109 6.62 -3.91 0.78
N ALA A 110 6.30 -2.61 0.72
CA ALA A 110 6.99 -1.63 -0.10
C ALA A 110 7.90 -0.76 0.78
N THR A 111 9.19 -0.66 0.42
CA THR A 111 10.15 0.22 1.10
C THR A 111 11.03 0.95 0.10
N LYS A 112 11.99 1.74 0.60
CA LYS A 112 12.74 2.67 -0.23
C LYS A 112 14.23 2.68 0.09
N ILE A 113 15.05 3.10 -0.89
CA ILE A 113 16.44 3.51 -0.70
C ILE A 113 16.52 5.03 -0.86
N ALA A 114 17.15 5.72 0.10
CA ALA A 114 17.34 7.16 0.14
C ALA A 114 18.81 7.48 0.51
N ALA A 115 19.73 7.03 -0.30
CA ALA A 115 21.18 7.14 -0.08
C ALA A 115 21.86 7.89 -1.21
N ASP A 116 23.02 8.51 -0.92
CA ASP A 116 23.80 9.31 -1.88
C ASP A 116 25.02 8.53 -2.44
N SER A 117 25.22 7.29 -1.96
CA SER A 117 26.27 6.42 -2.47
C SER A 117 25.81 4.97 -2.46
N ARG A 118 26.51 4.12 -3.21
CA ARG A 118 26.28 2.68 -3.21
C ARG A 118 26.53 2.06 -1.82
N ALA A 119 27.57 2.47 -1.12
CA ALA A 119 27.92 1.95 0.19
C ALA A 119 26.85 2.29 1.24
N ASP A 120 26.36 3.53 1.23
CA ASP A 120 25.27 3.96 2.12
C ASP A 120 23.96 3.22 1.81
N ALA A 121 23.68 3.01 0.52
CA ALA A 121 22.51 2.22 0.12
C ALA A 121 22.57 0.78 0.61
N GLN A 122 23.72 0.15 0.56
CA GLN A 122 23.93 -1.21 1.07
C GLN A 122 23.72 -1.26 2.60
N ALA A 123 24.28 -0.30 3.33
CA ALA A 123 24.09 -0.19 4.78
C ALA A 123 22.60 0.07 5.13
N GLN A 124 21.96 1.00 4.44
CA GLN A 124 20.54 1.32 4.64
C GLN A 124 19.64 0.12 4.32
N TRP A 125 19.92 -0.60 3.23
CA TRP A 125 19.20 -1.82 2.88
C TRP A 125 19.30 -2.90 3.96
N ALA A 126 20.52 -3.17 4.45
CA ALA A 126 20.73 -4.13 5.52
C ALA A 126 20.00 -3.73 6.80
N GLN A 127 20.00 -2.43 7.14
CA GLN A 127 19.25 -1.91 8.27
C GLN A 127 17.73 -2.02 8.06
N SER A 128 17.21 -1.72 6.86
CA SER A 128 15.78 -1.86 6.55
C SER A 128 15.28 -3.29 6.72
N LEU A 129 16.02 -4.28 6.26
CA LEU A 129 15.67 -5.70 6.47
C LEU A 129 15.62 -6.06 7.96
N LYS A 130 16.58 -5.56 8.75
CA LYS A 130 16.62 -5.75 10.20
C LYS A 130 15.42 -5.07 10.88
N SER A 131 15.13 -3.82 10.54
CA SER A 131 14.00 -3.05 11.06
C SER A 131 12.67 -3.73 10.75
N LEU A 132 12.48 -4.16 9.51
CA LEU A 132 11.27 -4.83 9.03
C LEU A 132 11.17 -6.31 9.47
N ARG A 133 12.21 -6.85 10.12
CA ARG A 133 12.29 -8.26 10.58
C ARG A 133 12.00 -9.26 9.48
N THR A 134 12.60 -9.04 8.31
CA THR A 134 12.41 -9.87 7.11
C THR A 134 13.72 -10.01 6.34
N ASP A 135 13.81 -11.01 5.48
CA ASP A 135 14.97 -11.25 4.60
C ASP A 135 14.76 -10.71 3.18
N LYS A 136 13.56 -10.22 2.87
CA LYS A 136 13.15 -9.69 1.57
C LYS A 136 11.95 -8.75 1.70
N VAL A 137 11.73 -7.93 0.68
CA VAL A 137 10.53 -7.10 0.52
C VAL A 137 9.86 -7.38 -0.84
N ASP A 138 8.66 -6.86 -1.04
CA ASP A 138 7.98 -7.03 -2.32
C ASP A 138 8.36 -5.94 -3.32
N LEU A 139 8.40 -4.68 -2.90
CA LEU A 139 8.73 -3.54 -3.75
C LEU A 139 9.84 -2.69 -3.10
N LEU A 140 10.93 -2.49 -3.85
CA LEU A 140 12.00 -1.58 -3.47
C LEU A 140 12.02 -0.38 -4.42
N GLN A 141 11.96 0.82 -3.87
CA GLN A 141 11.86 2.05 -4.65
C GLN A 141 13.02 3.01 -4.35
N ILE A 142 13.44 3.79 -5.34
CA ILE A 142 14.39 4.87 -5.15
C ILE A 142 13.62 6.10 -4.67
N HIS A 143 13.93 6.54 -3.44
CA HIS A 143 13.20 7.58 -2.73
C HIS A 143 13.49 8.97 -3.30
N ASN A 144 12.45 9.63 -3.85
CA ASN A 144 12.53 10.98 -4.40
C ASN A 144 13.67 11.18 -5.43
N LEU A 145 13.93 10.14 -6.25
CA LEU A 145 14.96 10.11 -7.27
C LEU A 145 16.38 10.36 -6.75
N ARG A 146 16.63 10.21 -5.44
CA ARG A 146 17.92 10.47 -4.83
C ARG A 146 18.99 9.53 -5.38
N ASP A 147 20.00 10.11 -6.06
CA ASP A 147 21.08 9.39 -6.73
C ASP A 147 20.58 8.18 -7.54
N TRP A 148 19.48 8.35 -8.27
CA TRP A 148 18.80 7.24 -8.94
C TRP A 148 19.69 6.50 -9.93
N GLN A 149 20.66 7.18 -10.56
CA GLN A 149 21.60 6.59 -11.51
C GLN A 149 22.47 5.49 -10.86
N THR A 150 22.85 5.68 -9.59
CA THR A 150 23.59 4.68 -8.79
C THR A 150 22.65 3.66 -8.17
N GLN A 151 21.51 4.12 -7.65
CA GLN A 151 20.65 3.30 -6.80
C GLN A 151 19.74 2.35 -7.61
N LEU A 152 19.29 2.75 -8.79
CA LEU A 152 18.40 1.90 -9.61
C LEU A 152 19.10 0.60 -10.10
N PRO A 153 20.36 0.64 -10.57
CA PRO A 153 21.14 -0.57 -10.83
C PRO A 153 21.24 -1.47 -9.58
N TYR A 154 21.48 -0.89 -8.40
CA TYR A 154 21.54 -1.67 -7.15
C TYR A 154 20.20 -2.34 -6.81
N ALA A 155 19.11 -1.63 -6.91
CA ALA A 155 17.79 -2.22 -6.66
C ALA A 155 17.51 -3.38 -7.63
N ARG A 156 17.95 -3.28 -8.89
CA ARG A 156 17.85 -4.37 -9.87
C ARG A 156 18.71 -5.59 -9.52
N GLU A 157 19.92 -5.37 -9.00
CA GLU A 157 20.74 -6.48 -8.49
C GLU A 157 20.04 -7.21 -7.33
N LEU A 158 19.43 -6.46 -6.40
CA LEU A 158 18.64 -7.05 -5.31
C LEU A 158 17.43 -7.83 -5.84
N LYS A 159 16.80 -7.36 -6.92
CA LYS A 159 15.73 -8.08 -7.61
C LYS A 159 16.25 -9.39 -8.23
N GLN A 160 17.39 -9.37 -8.89
CA GLN A 160 18.02 -10.57 -9.47
C GLN A 160 18.40 -11.60 -8.39
N GLN A 161 18.76 -11.14 -7.19
CA GLN A 161 19.06 -11.97 -6.03
C GLN A 161 17.80 -12.49 -5.31
N GLY A 162 16.61 -12.12 -5.75
CA GLY A 162 15.34 -12.49 -5.11
C GLY A 162 15.07 -11.76 -3.77
N LYS A 163 15.79 -10.68 -3.50
CA LYS A 163 15.65 -9.88 -2.28
C LYS A 163 14.51 -8.86 -2.37
N THR A 164 14.11 -8.51 -3.57
CA THR A 164 12.86 -7.80 -3.85
C THR A 164 12.21 -8.36 -5.10
N ARG A 165 10.90 -8.27 -5.22
CA ARG A 165 10.13 -8.77 -6.38
C ARG A 165 9.98 -7.70 -7.44
N TYR A 166 9.81 -6.46 -7.01
CA TYR A 166 9.55 -5.30 -7.86
C TYR A 166 10.52 -4.17 -7.54
N VAL A 167 10.82 -3.38 -8.57
CA VAL A 167 11.67 -2.19 -8.46
C VAL A 167 10.92 -0.98 -9.01
N GLY A 168 11.02 0.15 -8.29
CA GLY A 168 10.37 1.39 -8.66
C GLY A 168 11.15 2.65 -8.30
N ILE A 169 10.56 3.78 -8.60
CA ILE A 169 11.05 5.11 -8.23
C ILE A 169 9.93 5.93 -7.63
N THR A 170 10.27 6.92 -6.79
CA THR A 170 9.26 7.81 -6.19
C THR A 170 9.62 9.27 -6.36
N HIS A 171 8.58 10.13 -6.42
CA HIS A 171 8.73 11.56 -6.22
C HIS A 171 7.43 12.18 -5.72
N TYR A 172 7.47 12.88 -4.58
CA TYR A 172 6.26 13.41 -3.93
C TYR A 172 5.81 14.79 -4.41
N LEU A 173 6.66 15.52 -5.17
CA LEU A 173 6.33 16.84 -5.70
C LEU A 173 5.94 16.77 -7.17
N ASN A 174 4.99 17.61 -7.59
CA ASN A 174 4.62 17.74 -9.00
C ASN A 174 5.80 18.18 -9.88
N SER A 175 6.70 19.03 -9.36
CA SER A 175 7.91 19.49 -10.07
C SER A 175 8.87 18.37 -10.46
N GLY A 176 8.76 17.18 -9.85
CA GLY A 176 9.57 16.02 -10.19
C GLY A 176 8.96 15.14 -11.29
N GLN A 177 7.72 15.37 -11.71
CA GLN A 177 7.03 14.48 -12.65
C GLN A 177 7.70 14.42 -14.04
N ASP A 178 8.28 15.51 -14.52
CA ASP A 178 9.02 15.54 -15.78
C ASP A 178 10.25 14.64 -15.73
N GLU A 179 10.98 14.63 -14.60
CA GLU A 179 12.14 13.75 -14.42
C GLU A 179 11.69 12.29 -14.31
N VAL A 180 10.63 12.01 -13.54
CA VAL A 180 10.03 10.67 -13.48
C VAL A 180 9.66 10.19 -14.88
N ALA A 181 9.00 11.02 -15.70
CA ALA A 181 8.64 10.68 -17.07
C ALA A 181 9.87 10.40 -17.96
N ARG A 182 10.96 11.17 -17.80
CA ARG A 182 12.23 10.92 -18.50
C ARG A 182 12.83 9.57 -18.15
N ILE A 183 12.80 9.20 -16.87
CA ILE A 183 13.30 7.90 -16.39
C ILE A 183 12.41 6.78 -16.91
N VAL A 184 11.10 6.90 -16.78
CA VAL A 184 10.10 5.91 -17.27
C VAL A 184 10.29 5.62 -18.77
N ARG A 185 10.65 6.61 -19.60
CA ARG A 185 10.90 6.38 -21.02
C ARG A 185 12.13 5.53 -21.28
N LYS A 186 13.15 5.59 -20.42
CA LYS A 186 14.48 5.01 -20.65
C LYS A 186 14.73 3.74 -19.86
N GLU A 187 14.18 3.65 -18.66
CA GLU A 187 14.52 2.62 -17.68
C GLU A 187 13.39 1.62 -17.48
N PRO A 188 13.67 0.31 -17.45
CA PRO A 188 12.66 -0.68 -17.07
C PRO A 188 12.34 -0.56 -15.58
N LEU A 189 11.07 -0.36 -15.27
CA LEU A 189 10.53 -0.23 -13.92
C LEU A 189 9.28 -1.11 -13.79
N ASP A 190 8.99 -1.57 -12.57
CA ASP A 190 7.73 -2.24 -12.26
C ASP A 190 6.70 -1.25 -11.71
N PHE A 191 7.16 -0.22 -10.95
CA PHE A 191 6.30 0.74 -10.28
C PHE A 191 6.87 2.17 -10.32
N ILE A 192 5.97 3.13 -10.26
CA ILE A 192 6.27 4.51 -9.83
C ILE A 192 5.34 4.88 -8.67
N GLN A 193 5.83 5.74 -7.77
CA GLN A 193 5.02 6.36 -6.73
C GLN A 193 5.12 7.88 -6.88
N ILE A 194 3.98 8.54 -7.13
CA ILE A 194 3.94 9.97 -7.49
C ILE A 194 2.79 10.69 -6.81
N ASN A 195 2.92 12.02 -6.67
CA ASN A 195 1.79 12.84 -6.26
C ASN A 195 0.72 12.84 -7.36
N TYR A 196 -0.48 12.38 -6.99
CA TYR A 196 -1.66 12.44 -7.82
C TYR A 196 -2.91 12.50 -6.93
N SER A 197 -3.72 13.54 -7.09
CA SER A 197 -4.94 13.72 -6.30
C SER A 197 -5.92 14.61 -7.05
N VAL A 198 -7.12 14.78 -6.49
CA VAL A 198 -8.14 15.72 -7.03
C VAL A 198 -7.57 17.13 -7.17
N ASN A 199 -6.71 17.56 -6.24
CA ASN A 199 -6.08 18.88 -6.22
C ASN A 199 -4.75 18.94 -7.00
N ALA A 200 -4.22 17.80 -7.45
CA ALA A 200 -2.95 17.68 -8.18
C ALA A 200 -3.09 16.65 -9.31
N PRO A 201 -3.91 16.91 -10.34
CA PRO A 201 -4.24 15.94 -11.38
C PRO A 201 -3.21 15.88 -12.54
N ASP A 202 -2.11 16.61 -12.47
CA ASP A 202 -1.20 16.83 -13.61
C ASP A 202 -0.63 15.52 -14.19
N ALA A 203 -0.36 14.52 -13.36
CA ALA A 203 0.14 13.22 -13.80
C ALA A 203 -0.79 12.51 -14.81
N ALA A 204 -2.10 12.81 -14.78
CA ALA A 204 -3.07 12.22 -15.71
C ALA A 204 -2.86 12.65 -17.16
N ARG A 205 -2.17 13.76 -17.40
CA ARG A 205 -1.99 14.30 -18.77
C ARG A 205 -0.97 13.52 -19.58
N GLU A 206 0.12 13.09 -18.95
CA GLU A 206 1.24 12.45 -19.65
C GLU A 206 1.77 11.22 -18.90
N LEU A 207 2.09 11.36 -17.61
CA LEU A 207 2.84 10.35 -16.88
C LEU A 207 2.05 9.05 -16.66
N LEU A 208 0.78 9.13 -16.27
CA LEU A 208 -0.06 7.94 -16.09
C LEU A 208 -0.34 7.20 -17.41
N PRO A 209 -0.69 7.88 -18.54
CA PRO A 209 -0.75 7.24 -19.86
C PRO A 209 0.57 6.56 -20.25
N LEU A 210 1.70 7.25 -20.06
CA LEU A 210 3.02 6.69 -20.35
C LEU A 210 3.30 5.41 -19.52
N CYS A 211 2.94 5.39 -18.24
CA CYS A 211 3.08 4.20 -17.41
C CYS A 211 2.18 3.06 -17.90
N GLN A 212 0.96 3.36 -18.32
CA GLN A 212 0.05 2.37 -18.91
C GLN A 212 0.65 1.75 -20.16
N ASP A 213 1.18 2.56 -21.09
CA ASP A 213 1.80 2.10 -22.33
C ASP A 213 3.05 1.25 -22.08
N LYS A 214 3.79 1.55 -21.03
CA LYS A 214 5.00 0.82 -20.62
C LYS A 214 4.73 -0.40 -19.74
N GLY A 215 3.49 -0.62 -19.30
CA GLY A 215 3.17 -1.69 -18.38
C GLY A 215 3.77 -1.49 -16.98
N ILE A 216 3.78 -0.26 -16.48
CA ILE A 216 4.30 0.12 -15.16
C ILE A 216 3.14 0.41 -14.23
N GLY A 217 3.16 -0.16 -13.02
CA GLY A 217 2.20 0.15 -11.96
C GLY A 217 2.42 1.56 -11.42
N ALA A 218 1.34 2.31 -11.22
CA ALA A 218 1.40 3.61 -10.55
C ALA A 218 0.75 3.52 -9.18
N ASP A 219 1.46 3.98 -8.16
CA ASP A 219 1.03 4.12 -6.78
C ASP A 219 1.03 5.60 -6.37
N GLN A 220 0.24 5.93 -5.37
CA GLN A 220 0.11 7.27 -4.84
C GLN A 220 0.52 7.26 -3.37
N PRO A 221 1.35 8.21 -2.90
CA PRO A 221 1.60 8.38 -1.48
C PRO A 221 0.27 8.60 -0.74
N GLY A 222 0.13 7.99 0.44
CA GLY A 222 -1.08 8.12 1.25
C GLY A 222 -1.48 9.59 1.44
N LEU A 223 -2.76 9.84 1.51
CA LEU A 223 -3.30 11.18 1.84
C LEU A 223 -2.76 11.61 3.22
N ARG A 224 -2.16 12.80 3.27
CA ARG A 224 -1.75 13.46 4.51
C ARG A 224 -2.86 14.38 5.00
#